data_f0981fb43039e4b81253e3b854f3ebd0
#
_entry.id   f0981fb43039e4b81253e3b854f3ebd0
#
_cell.length_a   1.000
_cell.length_b   1.000
_cell.length_c   1.000
_cell.angle_alpha   90.00
_cell.angle_beta   90.00
_cell.angle_gamma   90.00
#
_symmetry.space_group_name_H-M   'P 1'
#
loop_
_entity.id
_entity.type
_entity.pdbx_description
1 polymer ?
#
loop_
_entity_poly.entity_id
_entity_poly.type
_entity_poly.pdbx_seq_one_letter_code
_entity_poly.pdbx_strand_id
1 'polypeptide(L)'
;MEHKQKALDELNAGIKDCKRCRLHVTRTNALCSEGNPRSRLMLIAQAPGDKEDREARMFIGPSGEVFDELLNETGVSRDEIYITNLIKCRLPKYRRPKQDEIDTCTRFLEKEIALITPEVIVPLGYYATRYVLQKYHIPKPEARAEFSGLYGRLFLAQYEKIFPLPHPASLLYNKSFKAGTLEKYRKLKVLSRECKWFPVCPTKRFYKREQLERDWIEFYCKGDWERCVRYQMEERGEYHPDRMLPDGTLQGT
;
A
#
# COMPACT_ATOMS: atom_id res chain seq x y z
N MET A 1 -18.53 4.08 14.46
CA MET A 1 -17.14 3.79 14.87
C MET A 1 -17.03 2.45 15.60
N GLU A 2 -17.87 2.20 16.56
CA GLU A 2 -17.91 0.93 17.34
C GLU A 2 -18.08 -0.31 16.47
N HIS A 3 -18.92 -0.28 15.43
CA HIS A 3 -19.12 -1.42 14.55
C HIS A 3 -17.86 -1.86 13.79
N LYS A 4 -17.05 -0.92 13.26
CA LYS A 4 -15.79 -1.28 12.55
C LYS A 4 -14.78 -1.88 13.52
N GLN A 5 -14.62 -1.30 14.69
CA GLN A 5 -13.71 -1.82 15.72
C GLN A 5 -14.14 -3.21 16.19
N LYS A 6 -15.41 -3.40 16.51
CA LYS A 6 -15.95 -4.70 16.89
C LYS A 6 -15.70 -5.78 15.83
N ALA A 7 -15.96 -5.46 14.53
CA ALA A 7 -15.71 -6.39 13.44
C ALA A 7 -14.22 -6.73 13.29
N LEU A 8 -13.31 -5.78 13.51
CA LEU A 8 -11.88 -6.03 13.53
C LEU A 8 -11.47 -6.90 14.73
N ASP A 9 -12.05 -6.69 15.90
CA ASP A 9 -11.75 -7.50 17.09
C ASP A 9 -12.21 -8.94 16.89
N GLU A 10 -13.38 -9.17 16.32
CA GLU A 10 -13.88 -10.50 15.93
C GLU A 10 -12.97 -11.18 14.88
N LEU A 11 -12.54 -10.42 13.88
CA LEU A 11 -11.59 -10.90 12.86
C LEU A 11 -10.25 -11.28 13.48
N ASN A 12 -9.72 -10.45 14.39
CA ASN A 12 -8.47 -10.67 15.09
C ASN A 12 -8.53 -11.89 16.00
N ALA A 13 -9.65 -12.14 16.69
CA ALA A 13 -9.88 -13.37 17.46
C ALA A 13 -9.80 -14.60 16.53
N GLY A 14 -10.48 -14.56 15.38
CA GLY A 14 -10.41 -15.62 14.37
C GLY A 14 -9.03 -15.85 13.76
N ILE A 15 -8.18 -14.81 13.67
CA ILE A 15 -6.78 -14.93 13.23
C ILE A 15 -5.96 -15.65 14.29
N LYS A 16 -6.07 -15.24 15.56
CA LYS A 16 -5.31 -15.83 16.68
C LYS A 16 -5.57 -17.32 16.83
N ASP A 17 -6.81 -17.73 16.71
CA ASP A 17 -7.25 -19.13 16.88
C ASP A 17 -7.15 -19.99 15.60
N CYS A 18 -6.71 -19.41 14.48
CA CYS A 18 -6.73 -20.07 13.19
C CYS A 18 -5.85 -21.33 13.15
N LYS A 19 -6.42 -22.47 12.72
CA LYS A 19 -5.72 -23.76 12.50
C LYS A 19 -5.89 -24.28 11.08
N ARG A 20 -6.17 -23.42 10.09
CA ARG A 20 -6.60 -23.82 8.74
C ARG A 20 -5.49 -24.32 7.83
N CYS A 21 -4.22 -24.04 8.13
CA CYS A 21 -3.08 -24.54 7.35
C CYS A 21 -1.96 -24.99 8.27
N ARG A 22 -0.98 -25.70 7.72
CA ARG A 22 0.15 -26.29 8.47
C ARG A 22 0.99 -25.29 9.28
N LEU A 23 0.93 -24.01 8.95
CA LEU A 23 1.73 -22.98 9.66
C LEU A 23 1.31 -22.80 11.13
N HIS A 24 0.08 -23.20 11.49
CA HIS A 24 -0.37 -23.11 12.87
C HIS A 24 0.45 -24.01 13.83
N VAL A 25 1.07 -25.08 13.33
CA VAL A 25 1.88 -26.02 14.14
C VAL A 25 3.23 -25.42 14.54
N THR A 26 3.77 -24.51 13.73
CA THR A 26 5.15 -23.99 13.89
C THR A 26 5.23 -22.53 14.29
N ARG A 27 4.11 -21.82 14.34
CA ARG A 27 4.06 -20.44 14.84
C ARG A 27 3.98 -20.41 16.36
N THR A 28 4.44 -19.33 16.96
CA THR A 28 4.12 -18.96 18.35
C THR A 28 2.81 -18.20 18.37
N ASN A 29 2.70 -17.18 17.55
CA ASN A 29 1.50 -16.36 17.41
C ASN A 29 1.07 -16.22 15.95
N ALA A 30 -0.25 -16.09 15.72
CA ALA A 30 -0.73 -15.53 14.47
C ALA A 30 -0.81 -14.00 14.62
N LEU A 31 -0.25 -13.26 13.66
CA LEU A 31 -0.22 -11.82 13.75
C LEU A 31 -1.51 -11.20 13.22
N CYS A 32 -2.09 -10.34 14.04
CA CYS A 32 -3.12 -9.41 13.63
C CYS A 32 -2.49 -8.19 12.94
N SER A 33 -3.32 -7.39 12.30
CA SER A 33 -2.94 -6.09 11.76
C SER A 33 -2.72 -5.05 12.86
N GLU A 34 -1.97 -3.99 12.55
CA GLU A 34 -1.72 -2.84 13.42
C GLU A 34 -1.93 -1.52 12.67
N GLY A 35 -2.02 -0.43 13.42
CA GLY A 35 -2.16 0.92 12.88
C GLY A 35 -3.58 1.44 12.84
N ASN A 36 -3.86 2.39 11.97
CA ASN A 36 -5.11 3.15 11.95
C ASN A 36 -6.17 2.49 11.06
N PRO A 37 -7.29 2.00 11.61
CA PRO A 37 -8.38 1.42 10.82
C PRO A 37 -9.10 2.39 9.87
N ARG A 38 -8.78 3.69 9.94
CA ARG A 38 -9.32 4.74 9.07
C ARG A 38 -8.29 5.26 8.06
N SER A 39 -7.13 4.61 8.01
CA SER A 39 -6.08 5.02 7.10
C SER A 39 -6.50 4.89 5.63
N ARG A 40 -6.10 5.85 4.82
CA ARG A 40 -6.15 5.75 3.36
C ARG A 40 -5.17 4.71 2.82
N LEU A 41 -4.05 4.47 3.53
CA LEU A 41 -2.97 3.58 3.12
C LEU A 41 -3.06 2.26 3.88
N MET A 42 -3.10 1.15 3.13
CA MET A 42 -2.99 -0.19 3.69
C MET A 42 -1.73 -0.87 3.17
N LEU A 43 -0.76 -1.08 4.04
CA LEU A 43 0.49 -1.75 3.72
C LEU A 43 0.37 -3.25 3.98
N ILE A 44 0.72 -4.06 2.98
CA ILE A 44 0.62 -5.52 3.04
C ILE A 44 2.00 -6.13 2.90
N ALA A 45 2.56 -6.63 3.99
CA ALA A 45 3.82 -7.38 3.99
C ALA A 45 3.59 -8.88 3.68
N GLN A 46 4.65 -9.66 3.60
CA GLN A 46 4.56 -11.07 3.25
C GLN A 46 4.08 -11.95 4.41
N ALA A 47 4.82 -11.95 5.51
CA ALA A 47 4.61 -12.81 6.67
C ALA A 47 5.45 -12.30 7.85
N PRO A 48 5.10 -12.67 9.09
CA PRO A 48 5.89 -12.34 10.28
C PRO A 48 7.32 -12.90 10.23
N GLY A 49 8.26 -12.16 10.80
CA GLY A 49 9.59 -12.64 11.16
C GLY A 49 9.58 -13.36 12.52
N ASP A 50 10.76 -13.77 13.01
CA ASP A 50 10.88 -14.50 14.27
C ASP A 50 10.53 -13.65 15.50
N LYS A 51 10.91 -12.38 15.51
CA LYS A 51 10.63 -11.47 16.62
C LYS A 51 9.15 -11.12 16.65
N GLU A 52 8.59 -10.84 15.47
CA GLU A 52 7.16 -10.57 15.31
C GLU A 52 6.29 -11.76 15.76
N ASP A 53 6.68 -12.99 15.41
CA ASP A 53 5.97 -14.22 15.81
C ASP A 53 5.97 -14.41 17.33
N ARG A 54 7.09 -14.11 18.00
CA ARG A 54 7.20 -14.23 19.47
C ARG A 54 6.39 -13.19 20.21
N GLU A 55 6.44 -11.94 19.74
CA GLU A 55 5.88 -10.79 20.46
C GLU A 55 4.48 -10.38 19.96
N ALA A 56 3.98 -11.06 18.93
CA ALA A 56 2.69 -10.79 18.28
C ALA A 56 2.53 -9.32 17.79
N ARG A 57 3.63 -8.70 17.34
CA ARG A 57 3.65 -7.31 16.88
C ARG A 57 4.25 -7.17 15.49
N MET A 58 3.74 -6.21 14.70
CA MET A 58 4.17 -5.97 13.32
C MET A 58 5.48 -5.16 13.26
N PHE A 59 6.40 -5.59 12.40
CA PHE A 59 7.61 -4.85 12.08
C PHE A 59 8.43 -4.38 13.31
N ILE A 60 8.80 -5.32 14.18
CA ILE A 60 9.64 -5.06 15.36
C ILE A 60 11.02 -5.74 15.29
N GLY A 61 11.24 -6.61 14.30
CA GLY A 61 12.53 -7.23 14.02
C GLY A 61 13.41 -6.37 13.11
N PRO A 62 14.53 -6.90 12.60
CA PRO A 62 15.48 -6.14 11.77
C PRO A 62 14.86 -5.48 10.54
N SER A 63 13.88 -6.12 9.89
CA SER A 63 13.13 -5.50 8.79
C SER A 63 12.21 -4.38 9.26
N GLY A 64 11.79 -4.42 10.53
CA GLY A 64 11.00 -3.38 11.16
C GLY A 64 11.83 -2.12 11.44
N GLU A 65 13.06 -2.26 11.89
CA GLU A 65 13.99 -1.13 12.07
C GLU A 65 14.21 -0.38 10.74
N VAL A 66 14.44 -1.13 9.65
CA VAL A 66 14.54 -0.54 8.31
C VAL A 66 13.23 0.10 7.86
N PHE A 67 12.10 -0.52 8.20
CA PHE A 67 10.78 0.03 7.87
C PHE A 67 10.54 1.36 8.56
N ASP A 68 10.87 1.46 9.85
CA ASP A 68 10.75 2.70 10.63
C ASP A 68 11.70 3.78 10.10
N GLU A 69 12.94 3.43 9.75
CA GLU A 69 13.87 4.35 9.10
C GLU A 69 13.27 4.92 7.79
N LEU A 70 12.71 4.04 6.93
CA LEU A 70 12.08 4.46 5.69
C LEU A 70 10.86 5.35 5.93
N LEU A 71 9.99 5.03 6.90
CA LEU A 71 8.83 5.86 7.24
C LEU A 71 9.25 7.23 7.77
N ASN A 72 10.20 7.29 8.69
CA ASN A 72 10.70 8.55 9.25
C ASN A 72 11.20 9.49 8.15
N GLU A 73 11.92 8.97 7.17
CA GLU A 73 12.40 9.74 6.03
C GLU A 73 11.28 10.24 5.10
N THR A 74 10.11 9.61 5.14
CA THR A 74 8.94 10.05 4.36
C THR A 74 8.09 11.06 5.11
N GLY A 75 8.23 11.16 6.42
CA GLY A 75 7.35 11.93 7.30
C GLY A 75 5.93 11.36 7.39
N VAL A 76 5.78 10.03 7.21
CA VAL A 76 4.54 9.27 7.44
C VAL A 76 4.73 8.45 8.70
N SER A 77 3.85 8.60 9.70
CA SER A 77 3.90 7.84 10.93
C SER A 77 3.16 6.50 10.83
N ARG A 78 3.46 5.57 11.76
CA ARG A 78 2.71 4.30 11.85
C ARG A 78 1.21 4.52 12.14
N ASP A 79 0.86 5.61 12.82
CA ASP A 79 -0.53 5.95 13.13
C ASP A 79 -1.32 6.51 11.93
N GLU A 80 -0.63 6.83 10.84
CA GLU A 80 -1.25 7.27 9.59
C GLU A 80 -1.51 6.12 8.62
N ILE A 81 -1.04 4.91 8.91
CA ILE A 81 -1.13 3.73 8.03
C ILE A 81 -1.80 2.55 8.73
N TYR A 82 -2.36 1.65 7.95
CA TYR A 82 -2.81 0.32 8.39
C TYR A 82 -1.85 -0.72 7.85
N ILE A 83 -1.32 -1.59 8.72
CA ILE A 83 -0.29 -2.55 8.35
C ILE A 83 -0.80 -3.97 8.60
N THR A 84 -0.61 -4.84 7.63
CA THR A 84 -0.96 -6.25 7.75
C THR A 84 0.00 -7.15 6.97
N ASN A 85 -0.21 -8.47 7.06
CA ASN A 85 0.52 -9.48 6.31
C ASN A 85 -0.39 -10.27 5.37
N LEU A 86 0.14 -10.68 4.24
CA LEU A 86 -0.47 -11.65 3.33
C LEU A 86 -0.71 -12.99 4.04
N ILE A 87 0.28 -13.44 4.82
CA ILE A 87 0.22 -14.64 5.67
C ILE A 87 0.39 -14.23 7.12
N LYS A 88 -0.55 -14.63 7.99
CA LYS A 88 -0.60 -14.23 9.40
C LYS A 88 0.37 -15.01 10.31
N CYS A 89 1.03 -16.02 9.79
CA CYS A 89 1.89 -16.93 10.53
C CYS A 89 3.32 -16.90 9.99
N ARG A 90 4.31 -17.04 10.87
CA ARG A 90 5.71 -17.14 10.49
C ARG A 90 5.98 -18.34 9.56
N LEU A 91 6.82 -18.12 8.56
CA LEU A 91 7.27 -19.17 7.64
C LEU A 91 8.50 -19.88 8.23
N PRO A 92 8.44 -21.21 8.45
CA PRO A 92 9.54 -21.97 9.04
C PRO A 92 10.84 -21.80 8.23
N LYS A 93 11.98 -21.58 8.91
CA LYS A 93 13.31 -21.45 8.28
C LYS A 93 13.35 -20.42 7.14
N TYR A 94 12.57 -19.34 7.23
CA TYR A 94 12.47 -18.28 6.23
C TYR A 94 12.18 -18.74 4.80
N ARG A 95 11.56 -19.92 4.65
CA ARG A 95 11.22 -20.48 3.34
C ARG A 95 10.18 -19.60 2.61
N ARG A 96 10.06 -19.82 1.34
CA ARG A 96 9.00 -19.23 0.53
C ARG A 96 7.63 -19.76 0.96
N PRO A 97 6.57 -18.92 0.91
CA PRO A 97 5.20 -19.40 1.11
C PRO A 97 4.79 -20.38 0.02
N LYS A 98 3.98 -21.36 0.37
CA LYS A 98 3.33 -22.24 -0.60
C LYS A 98 2.00 -21.62 -1.05
N GLN A 99 1.53 -21.98 -2.23
CA GLN A 99 0.31 -21.38 -2.78
C GLN A 99 -0.91 -21.70 -1.90
N ASP A 100 -1.04 -22.94 -1.42
CA ASP A 100 -2.11 -23.37 -0.52
C ASP A 100 -2.15 -22.56 0.82
N GLU A 101 -0.99 -22.14 1.31
CA GLU A 101 -0.88 -21.30 2.51
C GLU A 101 -1.35 -19.87 2.23
N ILE A 102 -1.01 -19.32 1.05
CA ILE A 102 -1.50 -18.02 0.59
C ILE A 102 -3.01 -18.07 0.45
N ASP A 103 -3.55 -19.02 -0.33
CA ASP A 103 -4.98 -19.14 -0.63
C ASP A 103 -5.83 -19.33 0.64
N THR A 104 -5.29 -20.07 1.61
CA THR A 104 -5.97 -20.28 2.90
C THR A 104 -5.97 -19.01 3.75
N CYS A 105 -4.85 -18.26 3.77
CA CYS A 105 -4.66 -17.14 4.67
C CYS A 105 -5.27 -15.83 4.16
N THR A 106 -5.31 -15.64 2.85
CA THR A 106 -5.79 -14.40 2.21
C THR A 106 -7.25 -14.08 2.48
N ARG A 107 -8.05 -15.06 2.91
CA ARG A 107 -9.42 -14.84 3.39
C ARG A 107 -9.51 -13.82 4.55
N PHE A 108 -8.49 -13.78 5.41
CA PHE A 108 -8.40 -12.77 6.45
C PHE A 108 -8.04 -11.40 5.87
N LEU A 109 -7.07 -11.36 4.97
CA LEU A 109 -6.67 -10.13 4.27
C LEU A 109 -7.85 -9.53 3.48
N GLU A 110 -8.65 -10.35 2.81
CA GLU A 110 -9.82 -9.89 2.07
C GLU A 110 -10.88 -9.25 2.99
N LYS A 111 -11.09 -9.85 4.17
CA LYS A 111 -11.96 -9.24 5.20
C LYS A 111 -11.38 -7.95 5.75
N GLU A 112 -10.06 -7.88 5.98
CA GLU A 112 -9.40 -6.63 6.38
C GLU A 112 -9.59 -5.55 5.31
N ILE A 113 -9.35 -5.83 4.04
CA ILE A 113 -9.56 -4.87 2.94
C ILE A 113 -11.02 -4.39 2.92
N ALA A 114 -11.98 -5.29 3.04
CA ALA A 114 -13.40 -4.94 3.07
C ALA A 114 -13.81 -4.09 4.28
N LEU A 115 -13.20 -4.33 5.45
CA LEU A 115 -13.46 -3.55 6.67
C LEU A 115 -12.77 -2.19 6.64
N ILE A 116 -11.51 -2.14 6.22
CA ILE A 116 -10.71 -0.91 6.19
C ILE A 116 -11.15 0.01 5.05
N THR A 117 -11.48 -0.57 3.88
CA THR A 117 -11.81 0.18 2.66
C THR A 117 -10.71 1.21 2.30
N PRO A 118 -9.44 0.77 2.16
CA PRO A 118 -8.34 1.69 1.90
C PRO A 118 -8.48 2.29 0.50
N GLU A 119 -8.05 3.54 0.33
CA GLU A 119 -7.96 4.15 -1.01
C GLU A 119 -6.71 3.68 -1.76
N VAL A 120 -5.64 3.37 -1.04
CA VAL A 120 -4.37 2.91 -1.61
C VAL A 120 -3.89 1.66 -0.89
N ILE A 121 -3.71 0.59 -1.64
CA ILE A 121 -3.11 -0.66 -1.18
C ILE A 121 -1.64 -0.67 -1.59
N VAL A 122 -0.75 -0.88 -0.63
CA VAL A 122 0.68 -0.84 -0.80
C VAL A 122 1.27 -2.22 -0.49
N PRO A 123 1.35 -3.13 -1.48
CA PRO A 123 1.99 -4.43 -1.27
C PRO A 123 3.52 -4.27 -1.20
N LEU A 124 4.13 -4.88 -0.18
CA LEU A 124 5.56 -4.84 0.08
C LEU A 124 6.24 -6.13 -0.40
N GLY A 125 7.07 -6.00 -1.43
CA GLY A 125 7.84 -7.11 -2.00
C GLY A 125 7.03 -8.04 -2.90
N TYR A 126 7.69 -9.08 -3.39
CA TYR A 126 7.20 -9.94 -4.48
C TYR A 126 5.85 -10.62 -4.21
N TYR A 127 5.72 -11.35 -3.09
CA TYR A 127 4.54 -12.19 -2.86
C TYR A 127 3.27 -11.37 -2.63
N ALA A 128 3.37 -10.30 -1.84
CA ALA A 128 2.26 -9.39 -1.62
C ALA A 128 1.88 -8.67 -2.92
N THR A 129 2.86 -8.18 -3.68
CA THR A 129 2.62 -7.54 -4.99
C THR A 129 1.94 -8.49 -5.96
N ARG A 130 2.46 -9.71 -6.12
CA ARG A 130 1.89 -10.71 -7.02
C ARG A 130 0.43 -11.01 -6.68
N TYR A 131 0.13 -11.22 -5.40
CA TYR A 131 -1.23 -11.49 -4.94
C TYR A 131 -2.18 -10.31 -5.23
N VAL A 132 -1.77 -9.10 -4.85
CA VAL A 132 -2.61 -7.90 -5.01
C VAL A 132 -2.88 -7.63 -6.48
N LEU A 133 -1.87 -7.64 -7.35
CA LEU A 133 -2.06 -7.43 -8.78
C LEU A 133 -3.01 -8.48 -9.39
N GLN A 134 -2.87 -9.75 -8.98
CA GLN A 134 -3.78 -10.81 -9.43
C GLN A 134 -5.21 -10.60 -8.95
N LYS A 135 -5.41 -10.23 -7.69
CA LYS A 135 -6.73 -9.96 -7.09
C LYS A 135 -7.47 -8.82 -7.82
N TYR A 136 -6.74 -7.80 -8.22
CA TYR A 136 -7.31 -6.62 -8.89
C TYR A 136 -7.21 -6.67 -10.41
N HIS A 137 -6.90 -7.83 -10.98
CA HIS A 137 -6.80 -8.08 -12.43
C HIS A 137 -5.86 -7.11 -13.17
N ILE A 138 -4.81 -6.64 -12.47
CA ILE A 138 -3.79 -5.79 -13.06
C ILE A 138 -2.74 -6.69 -13.75
N PRO A 139 -2.37 -6.40 -15.01
CA PRO A 139 -1.33 -7.14 -15.71
C PRO A 139 -0.02 -7.18 -14.91
N LYS A 140 0.57 -8.36 -14.79
CA LYS A 140 1.81 -8.58 -14.06
C LYS A 140 2.80 -9.37 -14.89
N PRO A 141 4.11 -9.17 -14.68
CA PRO A 141 5.14 -9.99 -15.31
C PRO A 141 5.04 -11.46 -14.89
N GLU A 142 5.48 -12.36 -15.76
CA GLU A 142 5.62 -13.77 -15.43
C GLU A 142 6.89 -14.03 -14.61
N ALA A 143 8.01 -13.45 -15.03
CA ALA A 143 9.28 -13.61 -14.36
C ALA A 143 9.38 -12.77 -13.08
N ARG A 144 9.80 -13.42 -11.98
CA ARG A 144 9.96 -12.75 -10.68
C ARG A 144 10.93 -11.55 -10.72
N ALA A 145 11.99 -11.63 -11.51
CA ALA A 145 12.98 -10.56 -11.63
C ALA A 145 12.39 -9.24 -12.12
N GLU A 146 11.37 -9.31 -12.98
CA GLU A 146 10.73 -8.14 -13.59
C GLU A 146 9.83 -7.37 -12.62
N PHE A 147 9.44 -7.98 -11.49
CA PHE A 147 8.62 -7.30 -10.48
C PHE A 147 9.31 -6.07 -9.89
N SER A 148 10.63 -5.99 -9.94
CA SER A 148 11.36 -4.79 -9.51
C SER A 148 10.99 -3.54 -10.30
N GLY A 149 10.62 -3.68 -11.57
CA GLY A 149 10.15 -2.60 -12.44
C GLY A 149 8.75 -2.08 -12.10
N LEU A 150 7.99 -2.79 -11.24
CA LEU A 150 6.67 -2.36 -10.79
C LEU A 150 6.71 -1.50 -9.54
N TYR A 151 7.80 -1.58 -8.77
CA TYR A 151 7.92 -0.86 -7.50
C TYR A 151 8.01 0.66 -7.72
N GLY A 152 7.16 1.39 -7.01
CA GLY A 152 7.02 2.83 -7.15
C GLY A 152 6.10 3.29 -8.29
N ARG A 153 5.42 2.37 -8.98
CA ARG A 153 4.42 2.69 -9.99
C ARG A 153 3.01 2.63 -9.39
N LEU A 154 2.19 3.62 -9.72
CA LEU A 154 0.79 3.68 -9.33
C LEU A 154 -0.07 2.99 -10.39
N PHE A 155 -0.91 2.05 -9.95
CA PHE A 155 -1.91 1.38 -10.79
C PHE A 155 -3.30 1.74 -10.28
N LEU A 156 -4.24 1.99 -11.19
CA LEU A 156 -5.63 2.21 -10.86
C LEU A 156 -6.40 0.89 -10.99
N ALA A 157 -7.13 0.52 -9.96
CA ALA A 157 -8.14 -0.50 -9.96
C ALA A 157 -9.54 0.14 -9.96
N GLN A 158 -10.59 -0.66 -9.88
CA GLN A 158 -11.95 -0.13 -9.96
C GLN A 158 -12.27 0.91 -8.87
N TYR A 159 -11.81 0.68 -7.64
CA TYR A 159 -12.07 1.55 -6.49
C TYR A 159 -10.80 1.93 -5.74
N GLU A 160 -9.77 1.10 -5.77
CA GLU A 160 -8.52 1.28 -5.06
C GLU A 160 -7.39 1.64 -6.01
N LYS A 161 -6.34 2.21 -5.46
CA LYS A 161 -5.04 2.40 -6.10
C LYS A 161 -4.07 1.36 -5.56
N ILE A 162 -3.25 0.80 -6.41
CA ILE A 162 -2.23 -0.17 -6.03
C ILE A 162 -0.86 0.45 -6.24
N PHE A 163 -0.06 0.51 -5.18
CA PHE A 163 1.26 1.10 -5.22
C PHE A 163 2.32 0.16 -4.63
N PRO A 164 2.87 -0.76 -5.44
CA PRO A 164 3.86 -1.72 -4.96
C PRO A 164 5.15 -1.06 -4.52
N LEU A 165 5.73 -1.53 -3.40
CA LEU A 165 7.02 -1.08 -2.88
C LEU A 165 7.96 -2.27 -2.64
N PRO A 166 9.30 -2.04 -2.68
CA PRO A 166 10.25 -3.04 -2.21
C PRO A 166 10.00 -3.38 -0.74
N HIS A 167 10.18 -4.64 -0.36
CA HIS A 167 10.09 -5.01 1.05
C HIS A 167 11.30 -4.45 1.83
N PRO A 168 11.14 -3.86 3.04
CA PRO A 168 12.24 -3.30 3.82
C PRO A 168 13.41 -4.27 4.02
N ALA A 169 13.12 -5.56 4.23
CA ALA A 169 14.15 -6.59 4.37
C ALA A 169 15.14 -6.68 3.19
N SER A 170 14.79 -6.16 2.00
CA SER A 170 15.74 -6.13 0.87
C SER A 170 16.98 -5.31 1.17
N LEU A 171 16.89 -4.29 2.02
CA LEU A 171 17.99 -3.43 2.42
C LEU A 171 18.92 -4.08 3.46
N LEU A 172 18.44 -5.12 4.17
CA LEU A 172 19.31 -5.92 5.06
C LEU A 172 20.34 -6.72 4.27
N TYR A 173 19.98 -7.14 3.05
CA TYR A 173 20.85 -7.95 2.19
C TYR A 173 21.68 -7.08 1.23
N ASN A 174 21.17 -5.94 0.81
CA ASN A 174 21.86 -5.06 -0.13
C ASN A 174 21.55 -3.58 0.12
N LYS A 175 22.46 -2.90 0.81
CA LYS A 175 22.35 -1.48 1.15
C LYS A 175 22.44 -0.55 -0.08
N SER A 176 22.98 -1.00 -1.22
CA SER A 176 23.08 -0.16 -2.43
C SER A 176 21.71 0.25 -2.97
N PHE A 177 20.65 -0.51 -2.64
CA PHE A 177 19.27 -0.18 -3.04
C PHE A 177 18.61 0.91 -2.18
N LYS A 178 19.29 1.42 -1.13
CA LYS A 178 18.68 2.34 -0.15
C LYS A 178 18.12 3.60 -0.82
N ALA A 179 18.92 4.31 -1.62
CA ALA A 179 18.50 5.56 -2.25
C ALA A 179 17.26 5.36 -3.15
N GLY A 180 17.28 4.37 -4.05
CA GLY A 180 16.15 4.08 -4.93
C GLY A 180 14.92 3.51 -4.19
N THR A 181 15.11 2.85 -3.05
CA THR A 181 13.99 2.42 -2.20
C THR A 181 13.36 3.62 -1.50
N LEU A 182 14.18 4.49 -0.92
CA LEU A 182 13.72 5.68 -0.22
C LEU A 182 12.93 6.62 -1.13
N GLU A 183 13.42 6.85 -2.36
CA GLU A 183 12.70 7.65 -3.37
C GLU A 183 11.27 7.12 -3.60
N LYS A 184 11.12 5.79 -3.71
CA LYS A 184 9.80 5.17 -3.86
C LYS A 184 8.93 5.31 -2.61
N TYR A 185 9.50 5.12 -1.42
CA TYR A 185 8.78 5.26 -0.16
C TYR A 185 8.31 6.69 0.09
N ARG A 186 9.05 7.72 -0.33
CA ARG A 186 8.63 9.14 -0.22
C ARG A 186 7.27 9.42 -0.85
N LYS A 187 6.87 8.62 -1.86
CA LYS A 187 5.53 8.74 -2.45
C LYS A 187 4.39 8.35 -1.49
N LEU A 188 4.67 7.63 -0.40
CA LEU A 188 3.65 7.36 0.63
C LEU A 188 3.07 8.66 1.21
N LYS A 189 3.91 9.69 1.41
CA LYS A 189 3.44 11.00 1.88
C LYS A 189 2.47 11.65 0.89
N VAL A 190 2.77 11.53 -0.39
CA VAL A 190 1.92 12.06 -1.47
C VAL A 190 0.59 11.30 -1.51
N LEU A 191 0.66 9.96 -1.44
CA LEU A 191 -0.51 9.07 -1.51
C LEU A 191 -1.37 9.10 -0.24
N SER A 192 -0.81 9.53 0.90
CA SER A 192 -1.57 9.66 2.17
C SER A 192 -2.55 10.83 2.16
N ARG A 193 -2.45 11.76 1.20
CA ARG A 193 -3.23 13.01 1.14
C ARG A 193 -3.76 13.24 -0.27
N GLU A 194 -4.77 14.09 -0.37
CA GLU A 194 -5.19 14.66 -1.65
C GLU A 194 -4.36 15.92 -1.95
N CYS A 195 -4.28 16.29 -3.23
CA CYS A 195 -3.71 17.57 -3.63
C CYS A 195 -4.40 18.72 -2.88
N LYS A 196 -3.62 19.59 -2.24
CA LYS A 196 -4.16 20.73 -1.47
C LYS A 196 -5.03 21.67 -2.31
N TRP A 197 -4.75 21.79 -3.60
CA TRP A 197 -5.50 22.62 -4.53
C TRP A 197 -6.78 21.97 -5.05
N PHE A 198 -6.96 20.64 -4.87
CA PHE A 198 -8.10 19.92 -5.41
C PHE A 198 -9.48 20.51 -5.05
N PRO A 199 -9.72 21.02 -3.84
CA PRO A 199 -11.01 21.60 -3.50
C PRO A 199 -11.45 22.77 -4.42
N VAL A 200 -10.52 23.56 -4.92
CA VAL A 200 -10.76 24.77 -5.74
C VAL A 200 -10.31 24.64 -7.19
N CYS A 201 -9.56 23.58 -7.53
CA CYS A 201 -8.98 23.39 -8.84
C CYS A 201 -10.05 23.25 -9.95
N PRO A 202 -9.86 23.89 -11.12
CA PRO A 202 -10.75 23.71 -12.29
C PRO A 202 -10.91 22.26 -12.72
N THR A 203 -9.91 21.42 -12.58
CA THR A 203 -9.99 19.97 -12.89
C THR A 203 -11.15 19.28 -12.15
N LYS A 204 -11.42 19.66 -10.88
CA LYS A 204 -12.58 19.16 -10.14
C LYS A 204 -13.90 19.62 -10.74
N ARG A 205 -13.96 20.85 -11.25
CA ARG A 205 -15.18 21.37 -11.93
C ARG A 205 -15.44 20.62 -13.22
N PHE A 206 -14.41 20.34 -14.03
CA PHE A 206 -14.53 19.56 -15.25
C PHE A 206 -15.01 18.14 -14.97
N TYR A 207 -14.44 17.48 -13.97
CA TYR A 207 -14.89 16.15 -13.55
C TYR A 207 -16.36 16.14 -13.11
N LYS A 208 -16.80 17.10 -12.30
CA LYS A 208 -18.20 17.22 -11.87
C LYS A 208 -19.19 17.47 -13.02
N ARG A 209 -18.72 18.01 -14.13
CA ARG A 209 -19.50 18.26 -15.34
C ARG A 209 -19.40 17.12 -16.36
N GLU A 210 -18.82 15.99 -15.96
CA GLU A 210 -18.58 14.83 -16.84
C GLU A 210 -17.74 15.15 -18.09
N GLN A 211 -16.91 16.19 -17.99
CA GLN A 211 -16.00 16.65 -19.06
C GLN A 211 -14.60 16.08 -18.91
N LEU A 212 -14.36 15.28 -17.88
CA LEU A 212 -13.08 14.67 -17.55
C LEU A 212 -13.32 13.29 -16.93
N GLU A 213 -12.59 12.29 -17.39
CA GLU A 213 -12.67 10.94 -16.88
C GLU A 213 -12.17 10.85 -15.43
N ARG A 214 -12.69 9.88 -14.68
CA ARG A 214 -12.34 9.62 -13.29
C ARG A 214 -10.85 9.42 -13.09
N ASP A 215 -10.17 8.76 -14.03
CA ASP A 215 -8.76 8.39 -13.94
C ASP A 215 -7.84 9.60 -13.76
N TRP A 216 -8.18 10.76 -14.35
CA TRP A 216 -7.45 12.00 -14.14
C TRP A 216 -7.45 12.44 -12.67
N ILE A 217 -8.60 12.33 -12.01
CA ILE A 217 -8.73 12.70 -10.60
C ILE A 217 -8.00 11.68 -9.71
N GLU A 218 -8.21 10.39 -9.96
CA GLU A 218 -7.65 9.35 -9.11
C GLU A 218 -6.14 9.23 -9.27
N PHE A 219 -5.61 9.43 -10.49
CA PHE A 219 -4.17 9.37 -10.72
C PHE A 219 -3.44 10.61 -10.22
N TYR A 220 -3.93 11.81 -10.56
CA TYR A 220 -3.27 13.06 -10.20
C TYR A 220 -3.79 13.63 -8.88
N CYS A 221 -5.03 14.03 -8.78
CA CYS A 221 -5.50 14.85 -7.65
C CYS A 221 -5.56 14.09 -6.32
N LYS A 222 -5.88 12.81 -6.37
CA LYS A 222 -5.98 11.90 -5.22
C LYS A 222 -4.88 10.83 -5.18
N GLY A 223 -3.96 10.87 -6.13
CA GLY A 223 -2.84 9.95 -6.29
C GLY A 223 -1.51 10.69 -6.28
N ASP A 224 -0.75 10.61 -7.37
CA ASP A 224 0.58 11.24 -7.50
C ASP A 224 0.45 12.70 -7.96
N TRP A 225 -0.12 13.54 -7.12
CA TRP A 225 -0.40 14.95 -7.42
C TRP A 225 0.86 15.82 -7.63
N GLU A 226 2.03 15.36 -7.16
CA GLU A 226 3.31 16.04 -7.47
C GLU A 226 3.65 15.99 -8.97
N ARG A 227 3.13 15.03 -9.72
CA ARG A 227 3.29 14.96 -11.18
C ARG A 227 2.34 15.87 -11.95
N CYS A 228 1.38 16.49 -11.27
CA CYS A 228 0.46 17.41 -11.92
C CYS A 228 1.20 18.71 -12.31
N VAL A 229 1.22 19.04 -13.59
CA VAL A 229 1.85 20.27 -14.13
C VAL A 229 1.23 21.51 -13.50
N ARG A 230 -0.10 21.54 -13.33
CA ARG A 230 -0.80 22.64 -12.66
C ARG A 230 -0.32 22.82 -11.22
N TYR A 231 -0.19 21.71 -10.46
CA TYR A 231 0.34 21.76 -9.09
C TYR A 231 1.75 22.36 -9.07
N GLN A 232 2.61 21.88 -9.98
CA GLN A 232 4.00 22.37 -10.05
C GLN A 232 4.07 23.86 -10.39
N MET A 233 3.21 24.35 -11.28
CA MET A 233 3.13 25.76 -11.63
C MET A 233 2.61 26.61 -10.46
N GLU A 234 1.56 26.16 -9.77
CA GLU A 234 1.04 26.84 -8.55
C GLU A 234 2.12 26.95 -7.46
N GLU A 235 2.91 25.90 -7.24
CA GLU A 235 4.00 25.94 -6.24
C GLU A 235 5.12 26.93 -6.61
N ARG A 236 5.30 27.23 -7.91
CA ARG A 236 6.26 28.23 -8.39
C ARG A 236 5.66 29.62 -8.58
N GLY A 237 4.35 29.80 -8.30
CA GLY A 237 3.63 31.05 -8.55
C GLY A 237 3.49 31.38 -10.04
N GLU A 238 3.53 30.37 -10.92
CA GLU A 238 3.40 30.52 -12.36
C GLU A 238 1.93 30.48 -12.77
N TYR A 239 1.55 31.38 -13.72
CA TYR A 239 0.21 31.35 -14.30
C TYR A 239 0.02 30.13 -15.19
N HIS A 240 -1.16 29.51 -15.08
CA HIS A 240 -1.64 28.49 -16.00
C HIS A 240 -3.12 28.72 -16.35
N PRO A 241 -3.55 28.36 -17.58
CA PRO A 241 -4.94 28.49 -17.98
C PRO A 241 -5.86 27.55 -17.19
N ASP A 242 -7.10 27.97 -16.91
CA ASP A 242 -8.10 27.10 -16.26
C ASP A 242 -8.33 25.78 -17.03
N ARG A 243 -8.21 25.81 -18.37
CA ARG A 243 -8.39 24.65 -19.25
C ARG A 243 -7.19 23.69 -19.31
N MET A 244 -6.06 24.02 -18.68
CA MET A 244 -4.93 23.10 -18.62
C MET A 244 -5.29 21.86 -17.82
N LEU A 245 -4.96 20.69 -18.35
CA LEU A 245 -5.11 19.39 -17.68
C LEU A 245 -3.88 19.10 -16.80
N PRO A 246 -3.96 18.09 -15.90
CA PRO A 246 -2.85 17.73 -15.02
C PRO A 246 -1.55 17.33 -15.73
N ASP A 247 -1.60 16.86 -16.97
CA ASP A 247 -0.42 16.53 -17.79
C ASP A 247 0.17 17.73 -18.55
N GLY A 248 -0.47 18.91 -18.45
CA GLY A 248 -0.05 20.14 -19.13
C GLY A 248 -0.75 20.38 -20.46
N THR A 249 -1.53 19.44 -20.99
CA THR A 249 -2.32 19.64 -22.22
C THR A 249 -3.53 20.55 -21.94
N LEU A 250 -4.14 21.08 -23.00
CA LEU A 250 -5.35 21.90 -22.87
C LEU A 250 -6.60 21.07 -23.22
N GLN A 251 -7.60 21.17 -22.38
CA GLN A 251 -8.89 20.51 -22.62
C GLN A 251 -9.58 21.08 -23.87
N GLY A 252 -9.97 20.21 -24.80
CA GLY A 252 -10.74 20.56 -26.00
C GLY A 252 -9.92 21.18 -27.13
N THR A 253 -8.64 20.81 -27.26
CA THR A 253 -7.82 20.96 -28.47
C THR A 253 -7.79 19.64 -29.23
#